data_cd9b647838f5a2f339b02d85038c26d7
#
_entry.id   cd9b647838f5a2f339b02d85038c26d7
#
_cell.length_a   1.000
_cell.length_b   1.000
_cell.length_c   1.000
_cell.angle_alpha   90.00
_cell.angle_beta   90.00
_cell.angle_gamma   90.00
#
_symmetry.space_group_name_H-M   'P 1'
#
loop_
_entity.id
_entity.type
_entity.pdbx_description
1 polymer ?
#
loop_
_entity_poly.entity_id
_entity_poly.type
_entity_poly.pdbx_seq_one_letter_code
_entity_poly.pdbx_strand_id
1 'polypeptide(L)'
;EDGKGTDVVRDSHNLFSNSIVSDKFIGNVEGRDLYNGAADVVICEGFVGNVLLKAAEGLADMLMKTVSAEILGVLNTEKSLATQAFHSLAKRFEYHEIGGAPLLGVQGISIICHGASNARSIQNALRFATTLKARGLNEQIVDALAKEPSTSMS
;
A
#
# COMPACT_ATOMS: atom_id res chain seq x y z
N GLU A 1 3.40 -13.71 -13.67
CA GLU A 1 3.36 -14.55 -14.86
C GLU A 1 1.98 -15.20 -15.00
N ASP A 2 1.40 -15.19 -16.19
CA ASP A 2 0.11 -15.82 -16.46
C ASP A 2 0.16 -17.33 -16.16
N GLY A 3 -0.89 -17.83 -15.50
CA GLY A 3 -1.02 -19.24 -15.14
C GLY A 3 -0.18 -19.70 -13.94
N LYS A 4 0.66 -18.83 -13.35
CA LYS A 4 1.38 -19.12 -12.09
C LYS A 4 0.59 -18.64 -10.86
N GLY A 5 0.94 -19.18 -9.72
CA GLY A 5 0.32 -18.87 -8.44
C GLY A 5 -0.53 -20.01 -7.88
N THR A 6 -1.16 -19.75 -6.75
CA THR A 6 -2.10 -20.68 -6.10
C THR A 6 -3.43 -20.74 -6.86
N ASP A 7 -4.27 -21.71 -6.54
CA ASP A 7 -5.62 -21.80 -7.10
C ASP A 7 -6.41 -20.50 -6.87
N VAL A 8 -6.30 -19.92 -5.67
CA VAL A 8 -6.95 -18.63 -5.34
C VAL A 8 -6.51 -17.52 -6.28
N VAL A 9 -5.22 -17.45 -6.65
CA VAL A 9 -4.71 -16.44 -7.59
C VAL A 9 -5.29 -16.64 -8.99
N ARG A 10 -5.35 -17.89 -9.46
CA ARG A 10 -5.92 -18.22 -10.77
C ARG A 10 -7.43 -17.93 -10.84
N ASP A 11 -8.17 -18.30 -9.80
CA ASP A 11 -9.61 -18.04 -9.71
C ASP A 11 -9.88 -16.54 -9.65
N SER A 12 -9.10 -15.81 -8.86
CA SER A 12 -9.18 -14.34 -8.79
C SER A 12 -8.89 -13.69 -10.13
N HIS A 13 -7.87 -14.16 -10.86
CA HIS A 13 -7.57 -13.66 -12.21
C HIS A 13 -8.78 -13.82 -13.15
N ASN A 14 -9.40 -14.99 -13.15
CA ASN A 14 -10.58 -15.26 -13.96
C ASN A 14 -11.78 -14.38 -13.57
N LEU A 15 -11.99 -14.18 -12.27
CA LEU A 15 -13.06 -13.31 -11.77
C LEU A 15 -12.85 -11.86 -12.18
N PHE A 16 -11.65 -11.30 -11.99
CA PHE A 16 -11.34 -9.92 -12.38
C PHE A 16 -11.42 -9.71 -13.89
N SER A 17 -10.96 -10.66 -14.70
CA SER A 17 -11.04 -10.60 -16.16
C SER A 17 -12.47 -10.54 -16.69
N ASN A 18 -13.45 -11.04 -15.92
CA ASN A 18 -14.87 -11.08 -16.28
C ASN A 18 -15.75 -10.15 -15.44
N SER A 19 -15.15 -9.27 -14.65
CA SER A 19 -15.87 -8.33 -13.77
C SER A 19 -16.08 -6.95 -14.40
N ILE A 20 -16.80 -6.07 -13.70
CA ILE A 20 -16.99 -4.67 -14.10
C ILE A 20 -15.69 -3.84 -14.10
N VAL A 21 -14.60 -4.36 -13.56
CA VAL A 21 -13.28 -3.72 -13.55
C VAL A 21 -12.30 -4.34 -14.56
N SER A 22 -12.78 -5.20 -15.46
CA SER A 22 -11.95 -5.88 -16.46
C SER A 22 -11.15 -4.95 -17.35
N ASP A 23 -11.67 -3.75 -17.64
CA ASP A 23 -10.99 -2.70 -18.40
C ASP A 23 -9.78 -2.07 -17.66
N LYS A 24 -9.72 -2.23 -16.34
CA LYS A 24 -8.65 -1.74 -15.45
C LYS A 24 -7.74 -2.84 -14.96
N PHE A 25 -8.14 -4.08 -15.15
CA PHE A 25 -7.37 -5.24 -14.69
C PHE A 25 -6.20 -5.51 -15.62
N ILE A 26 -4.98 -5.38 -15.11
CA ILE A 26 -3.74 -5.58 -15.88
C ILE A 26 -3.18 -7.01 -15.76
N GLY A 27 -3.85 -7.90 -15.06
CA GLY A 27 -3.38 -9.26 -14.82
C GLY A 27 -2.52 -9.40 -13.56
N ASN A 28 -1.77 -10.49 -13.49
CA ASN A 28 -0.88 -10.76 -12.36
C ASN A 28 0.37 -9.88 -12.44
N VAL A 29 0.80 -9.38 -11.30
CA VAL A 29 2.02 -8.56 -11.15
C VAL A 29 3.08 -9.32 -10.35
N GLU A 30 4.35 -9.01 -10.59
CA GLU A 30 5.48 -9.54 -9.85
C GLU A 30 5.96 -8.55 -8.78
N GLY A 31 6.77 -9.02 -7.82
CA GLY A 31 7.29 -8.16 -6.75
C GLY A 31 8.02 -6.90 -7.24
N ARG A 32 8.71 -6.97 -8.38
CA ARG A 32 9.37 -5.81 -9.00
C ARG A 32 8.39 -4.75 -9.52
N ASP A 33 7.20 -5.17 -9.92
CA ASP A 33 6.18 -4.29 -10.51
C ASP A 33 5.51 -3.39 -9.46
N LEU A 34 5.61 -3.76 -8.19
CA LEU A 34 5.10 -2.96 -7.07
C LEU A 34 5.80 -1.60 -6.94
N TYR A 35 7.04 -1.49 -7.40
CA TYR A 35 7.88 -0.30 -7.22
C TYR A 35 8.13 0.48 -8.52
N ASN A 36 7.74 -0.08 -9.68
CA ASN A 36 7.92 0.59 -10.98
C ASN A 36 6.67 1.30 -11.49
N GLY A 37 5.57 1.28 -10.71
CA GLY A 37 4.33 1.94 -11.07
C GLY A 37 3.51 1.20 -12.14
N ALA A 38 3.69 -0.10 -12.29
CA ALA A 38 2.92 -0.92 -13.25
C ALA A 38 1.43 -0.98 -12.88
N ALA A 39 1.09 -0.91 -11.60
CA ALA A 39 -0.28 -0.91 -11.09
C ALA A 39 -0.49 0.16 -10.03
N ASP A 40 -1.66 0.81 -10.03
CA ASP A 40 -2.06 1.76 -8.99
C ASP A 40 -2.55 1.04 -7.72
N VAL A 41 -3.15 -0.14 -7.88
CA VAL A 41 -3.68 -0.96 -6.79
C VAL A 41 -3.29 -2.41 -7.03
N VAL A 42 -2.75 -3.05 -6.00
CA VAL A 42 -2.42 -4.48 -5.99
C VAL A 42 -3.25 -5.19 -4.95
N ILE A 43 -3.98 -6.21 -5.36
CA ILE A 43 -4.80 -7.05 -4.47
C ILE A 43 -4.03 -8.33 -4.19
N CYS A 44 -3.91 -8.69 -2.92
CA CYS A 44 -3.25 -9.92 -2.50
C CYS A 44 -3.89 -10.49 -1.23
N GLU A 45 -3.57 -11.73 -0.93
CA GLU A 45 -3.92 -12.36 0.35
C GLU A 45 -3.23 -11.63 1.51
N GLY A 46 -3.92 -11.51 2.66
CA GLY A 46 -3.47 -10.66 3.76
C GLY A 46 -2.14 -11.06 4.39
N PHE A 47 -1.84 -12.37 4.48
CA PHE A 47 -0.56 -12.85 5.00
C PHE A 47 0.58 -12.49 4.04
N VAL A 48 0.41 -12.74 2.74
CA VAL A 48 1.39 -12.37 1.70
C VAL A 48 1.62 -10.87 1.69
N GLY A 49 0.55 -10.09 1.74
CA GLY A 49 0.64 -8.62 1.82
C GLY A 49 1.40 -8.13 3.05
N ASN A 50 1.16 -8.72 4.21
CA ASN A 50 1.88 -8.36 5.43
C ASN A 50 3.36 -8.72 5.38
N VAL A 51 3.70 -9.90 4.86
CA VAL A 51 5.11 -10.30 4.66
C VAL A 51 5.81 -9.33 3.71
N LEU A 52 5.18 -8.99 2.59
CA LEU A 52 5.70 -8.06 1.60
C LEU A 52 5.95 -6.67 2.21
N LEU A 53 4.96 -6.13 2.94
CA LEU A 53 5.10 -4.82 3.60
C LEU A 53 6.24 -4.82 4.61
N LYS A 54 6.33 -5.85 5.47
CA LYS A 54 7.40 -5.95 6.47
C LYS A 54 8.79 -6.15 5.86
N ALA A 55 8.88 -6.92 4.78
CA ALA A 55 10.13 -7.08 4.04
C ALA A 55 10.56 -5.75 3.37
N ALA A 56 9.63 -5.03 2.76
CA ALA A 56 9.90 -3.73 2.14
C ALA A 56 10.32 -2.67 3.16
N GLU A 57 9.61 -2.57 4.30
CA GLU A 57 9.96 -1.68 5.41
C GLU A 57 11.37 -1.98 5.94
N GLY A 58 11.66 -3.26 6.23
CA GLY A 58 12.97 -3.69 6.74
C GLY A 58 14.10 -3.45 5.75
N LEU A 59 13.88 -3.71 4.46
CA LEU A 59 14.85 -3.46 3.41
C LEU A 59 15.14 -1.97 3.24
N ALA A 60 14.10 -1.13 3.22
CA ALA A 60 14.24 0.33 3.11
C ALA A 60 15.04 0.89 4.30
N ASP A 61 14.73 0.48 5.54
CA ASP A 61 15.45 0.89 6.74
C ASP A 61 16.92 0.45 6.71
N MET A 62 17.19 -0.80 6.34
CA MET A 62 18.55 -1.34 6.20
C MET A 62 19.34 -0.56 5.15
N LEU A 63 18.78 -0.34 3.97
CA LEU A 63 19.44 0.40 2.89
C LEU A 63 19.72 1.85 3.31
N MET A 64 18.75 2.53 3.90
CA MET A 64 18.93 3.90 4.37
C MET A 64 20.04 4.01 5.41
N LYS A 65 20.08 3.11 6.39
CA LYS A 65 21.14 3.06 7.41
C LYS A 65 22.51 2.78 6.80
N THR A 66 22.60 1.78 5.95
CA THR A 66 23.89 1.38 5.34
C THR A 66 24.43 2.47 4.43
N VAL A 67 23.61 2.97 3.50
CA VAL A 67 24.04 4.00 2.53
C VAL A 67 24.39 5.32 3.24
N SER A 68 23.59 5.73 4.23
CA SER A 68 23.90 6.94 4.98
C SER A 68 25.20 6.81 5.80
N ALA A 69 25.43 5.65 6.41
CA ALA A 69 26.66 5.41 7.16
C ALA A 69 27.91 5.46 6.26
N GLU A 70 27.85 4.80 5.09
CA GLU A 70 28.95 4.80 4.13
C GLU A 70 29.26 6.20 3.58
N ILE A 71 28.23 6.92 3.13
CA ILE A 71 28.41 8.28 2.57
C ILE A 71 28.91 9.25 3.64
N LEU A 72 28.30 9.25 4.84
CA LEU A 72 28.72 10.12 5.92
C LEU A 72 30.10 9.75 6.50
N GLY A 73 30.51 8.50 6.32
CA GLY A 73 31.84 8.01 6.71
C GLY A 73 32.99 8.63 5.89
N VAL A 74 32.75 8.86 4.60
CA VAL A 74 33.77 9.39 3.67
C VAL A 74 33.74 10.92 3.51
N LEU A 75 32.65 11.58 3.88
CA LEU A 75 32.51 13.04 3.79
C LEU A 75 33.22 13.74 4.94
N ASN A 76 33.95 14.80 4.64
CA ASN A 76 34.61 15.65 5.64
C ASN A 76 33.89 16.99 5.89
N THR A 77 33.63 17.75 4.83
CA THR A 77 33.09 19.12 4.92
C THR A 77 31.59 19.22 4.69
N GLU A 78 30.99 18.29 3.95
CA GLU A 78 29.58 18.37 3.49
C GLU A 78 28.64 17.47 4.27
N LYS A 79 29.07 16.95 5.43
CA LYS A 79 28.24 16.05 6.27
C LYS A 79 26.87 16.61 6.60
N SER A 80 26.79 17.92 6.88
CA SER A 80 25.51 18.56 7.23
C SER A 80 24.50 18.54 6.09
N LEU A 81 24.95 18.83 4.86
CA LEU A 81 24.09 18.80 3.68
C LEU A 81 23.63 17.36 3.36
N ALA A 82 24.57 16.40 3.42
CA ALA A 82 24.24 14.98 3.20
C ALA A 82 23.26 14.47 4.26
N THR A 83 23.44 14.83 5.54
CA THR A 83 22.49 14.47 6.61
C THR A 83 21.10 15.03 6.35
N GLN A 84 20.99 16.30 5.93
CA GLN A 84 19.70 16.90 5.59
C GLN A 84 19.05 16.20 4.40
N ALA A 85 19.82 15.83 3.38
CA ALA A 85 19.32 15.09 2.22
C ALA A 85 18.77 13.69 2.63
N PHE A 86 19.49 12.96 3.47
CA PHE A 86 19.03 11.68 4.01
C PHE A 86 17.78 11.83 4.87
N HIS A 87 17.70 12.84 5.73
CA HIS A 87 16.47 13.12 6.48
C HIS A 87 15.28 13.44 5.58
N SER A 88 15.50 14.23 4.52
CA SER A 88 14.46 14.53 3.55
C SER A 88 14.01 13.29 2.79
N LEU A 89 14.93 12.40 2.44
CA LEU A 89 14.63 11.13 1.77
C LEU A 89 13.88 10.18 2.71
N ALA A 90 14.32 10.02 3.95
CA ALA A 90 13.66 9.18 4.94
C ALA A 90 12.19 9.56 5.15
N LYS A 91 11.91 10.87 5.24
CA LYS A 91 10.52 11.37 5.37
C LYS A 91 9.60 10.92 4.24
N ARG A 92 10.10 10.70 3.03
CA ARG A 92 9.28 10.24 1.90
C ARG A 92 8.82 8.78 2.07
N PHE A 93 9.55 7.98 2.84
CA PHE A 93 9.25 6.58 3.12
C PHE A 93 8.61 6.38 4.49
N GLU A 94 8.45 7.45 5.29
CA GLU A 94 7.80 7.35 6.59
C GLU A 94 6.28 7.15 6.43
N TYR A 95 5.80 5.95 6.75
CA TYR A 95 4.37 5.63 6.80
C TYR A 95 3.59 6.48 7.84
N HIS A 96 4.28 7.11 8.79
CA HIS A 96 3.70 8.03 9.77
C HIS A 96 2.98 9.22 9.12
N GLU A 97 3.37 9.62 7.91
CA GLU A 97 2.72 10.70 7.17
C GLU A 97 1.35 10.27 6.62
N ILE A 98 1.14 8.98 6.33
CA ILE A 98 -0.13 8.45 5.82
C ILE A 98 -1.12 8.23 6.97
N GLY A 99 -0.64 7.81 8.13
CA GLY A 99 -1.42 7.63 9.36
C GLY A 99 -2.03 6.24 9.51
N GLY A 100 -2.48 5.60 8.45
CA GLY A 100 -3.09 4.26 8.48
C GLY A 100 -3.82 3.90 7.20
N ALA A 101 -4.39 2.69 7.17
CA ALA A 101 -5.15 2.15 6.05
C ALA A 101 -6.64 1.96 6.42
N PRO A 102 -7.59 2.21 5.50
CA PRO A 102 -8.99 1.97 5.79
C PRO A 102 -9.29 0.47 5.81
N LEU A 103 -10.05 0.03 6.79
CA LEU A 103 -10.67 -1.29 6.81
C LEU A 103 -11.94 -1.22 5.96
N LEU A 104 -11.90 -1.87 4.80
CA LEU A 104 -13.04 -1.90 3.88
C LEU A 104 -14.02 -3.03 4.26
N GLY A 105 -15.26 -2.93 3.76
CA GLY A 105 -16.30 -3.93 3.98
C GLY A 105 -17.01 -3.82 5.34
N VAL A 106 -16.84 -2.71 6.07
CA VAL A 106 -17.52 -2.43 7.33
C VAL A 106 -18.46 -1.23 7.17
N GLN A 107 -19.53 -1.17 8.00
CA GLN A 107 -20.42 0.00 8.03
C GLN A 107 -19.75 1.13 8.83
N GLY A 108 -19.29 2.15 8.14
CA GLY A 108 -18.57 3.28 8.72
C GLY A 108 -17.11 3.34 8.28
N ILE A 109 -16.37 4.30 8.83
CA ILE A 109 -14.94 4.47 8.54
C ILE A 109 -14.12 3.94 9.72
N SER A 110 -13.35 2.90 9.46
CA SER A 110 -12.37 2.34 10.39
C SER A 110 -10.98 2.45 9.79
N ILE A 111 -10.03 3.01 10.53
CA ILE A 111 -8.63 3.14 10.09
C ILE A 111 -7.75 2.25 10.95
N ILE A 112 -7.03 1.36 10.30
CA ILE A 112 -6.01 0.51 10.92
C ILE A 112 -4.71 1.28 10.97
N CYS A 113 -4.23 1.56 12.18
CA CYS A 113 -2.95 2.21 12.43
C CYS A 113 -1.88 1.18 12.80
N HIS A 114 -0.61 1.55 12.66
CA HIS A 114 0.49 0.70 13.07
C HIS A 114 0.66 0.71 14.59
N GLY A 115 1.11 -0.41 15.19
CA GLY A 115 1.33 -0.51 16.64
C GLY A 115 2.36 0.50 17.20
N ALA A 116 3.28 0.98 16.35
CA ALA A 116 4.26 2.02 16.69
C ALA A 116 3.80 3.44 16.30
N SER A 117 2.50 3.66 16.03
CA SER A 117 1.97 4.97 15.65
C SER A 117 2.21 6.01 16.77
N ASN A 118 2.73 7.16 16.38
CA ASN A 118 2.90 8.32 17.25
C ASN A 118 1.70 9.29 17.13
N ALA A 119 1.72 10.36 17.90
CA ALA A 119 0.63 11.36 17.91
C ALA A 119 0.36 11.95 16.50
N ARG A 120 1.40 12.17 15.69
CA ARG A 120 1.26 12.68 14.32
C ARG A 120 0.57 11.66 13.41
N SER A 121 0.95 10.39 13.51
CA SER A 121 0.30 9.29 12.77
C SER A 121 -1.19 9.22 13.09
N ILE A 122 -1.56 9.29 14.37
CA ILE A 122 -2.97 9.28 14.80
C ILE A 122 -3.72 10.51 14.29
N GLN A 123 -3.10 11.69 14.34
CA GLN A 123 -3.69 12.91 13.79
C GLN A 123 -3.95 12.78 12.28
N ASN A 124 -3.00 12.22 11.53
CA ASN A 124 -3.13 11.99 10.10
C ASN A 124 -4.21 10.93 9.81
N ALA A 125 -4.29 9.86 10.60
CA ALA A 125 -5.35 8.86 10.49
C ALA A 125 -6.74 9.47 10.69
N LEU A 126 -6.92 10.35 11.67
CA LEU A 126 -8.20 11.05 11.91
C LEU A 126 -8.57 11.99 10.74
N ARG A 127 -7.59 12.73 10.20
CA ARG A 127 -7.80 13.57 9.01
C ARG A 127 -8.19 12.71 7.81
N PHE A 128 -7.51 11.58 7.61
CA PHE A 128 -7.80 10.65 6.54
C PHE A 128 -9.21 10.07 6.67
N ALA A 129 -9.62 9.62 7.86
CA ALA A 129 -10.98 9.15 8.12
C ALA A 129 -12.03 10.21 7.77
N THR A 130 -11.80 11.48 8.15
CA THR A 130 -12.68 12.60 7.80
C THR A 130 -12.78 12.80 6.30
N THR A 131 -11.68 12.68 5.58
CA THR A 131 -11.63 12.79 4.12
C THR A 131 -12.42 11.66 3.44
N LEU A 132 -12.24 10.42 3.91
CA LEU A 132 -12.96 9.26 3.36
C LEU A 132 -14.47 9.38 3.58
N LYS A 133 -14.89 9.83 4.77
CA LYS A 133 -16.31 10.10 5.05
C LYS A 133 -16.88 11.19 4.14
N ALA A 134 -16.15 12.30 3.99
CA ALA A 134 -16.60 13.40 3.13
C ALA A 134 -16.70 13.01 1.65
N ARG A 135 -15.90 12.04 1.21
CA ARG A 135 -15.96 11.49 -0.14
C ARG A 135 -17.01 10.41 -0.33
N GLY A 136 -17.72 9.99 0.72
CA GLY A 136 -18.74 8.94 0.63
C GLY A 136 -18.16 7.58 0.23
N LEU A 137 -17.03 7.16 0.83
CA LEU A 137 -16.34 5.92 0.43
C LEU A 137 -17.26 4.70 0.47
N ASN A 138 -18.02 4.52 1.56
CA ASN A 138 -18.86 3.33 1.74
C ASN A 138 -20.02 3.31 0.74
N GLU A 139 -20.63 4.46 0.50
CA GLU A 139 -21.71 4.63 -0.47
C GLU A 139 -21.23 4.27 -1.88
N GLN A 140 -20.03 4.74 -2.26
CA GLN A 140 -19.44 4.40 -3.56
C GLN A 140 -19.14 2.90 -3.70
N ILE A 141 -18.67 2.23 -2.63
CA ILE A 141 -18.43 0.78 -2.63
C ILE A 141 -19.76 0.03 -2.81
N VAL A 142 -20.79 0.39 -2.04
CA VAL A 142 -22.11 -0.24 -2.15
C VAL A 142 -22.71 -0.06 -3.54
N ASP A 143 -22.64 1.15 -4.09
CA ASP A 143 -23.15 1.46 -5.43
C ASP A 143 -22.39 0.72 -6.54
N ALA A 144 -21.07 0.55 -6.36
CA ALA A 144 -20.25 -0.23 -7.31
C ALA A 144 -20.61 -1.72 -7.29
N LEU A 145 -20.70 -2.30 -6.09
CA LEU A 145 -21.07 -3.71 -5.92
C LEU A 145 -22.49 -4.03 -6.39
N ALA A 146 -23.43 -3.07 -6.25
CA ALA A 146 -24.80 -3.25 -6.75
C ALA A 146 -24.89 -3.33 -8.28
N LYS A 147 -23.86 -2.86 -9.01
CA LYS A 147 -23.77 -2.92 -10.48
C LYS A 147 -23.15 -4.21 -10.98
N GLU A 148 -22.53 -4.99 -10.10
CA GLU A 148 -21.93 -6.29 -10.45
C GLU A 148 -23.05 -7.26 -10.86
N PRO A 149 -23.00 -7.89 -12.05
CA PRO A 149 -23.95 -8.93 -12.39
C PRO A 149 -23.84 -10.06 -11.36
N SER A 150 -24.98 -10.49 -10.80
CA SER A 150 -25.02 -11.60 -9.85
C SER A 150 -24.44 -12.84 -10.52
N THR A 151 -23.18 -13.13 -10.29
CA THR A 151 -22.56 -14.38 -10.70
C THR A 151 -23.13 -15.45 -9.76
N SER A 152 -24.12 -16.21 -10.23
CA SER A 152 -24.58 -17.39 -9.50
C SER A 152 -23.40 -18.33 -9.35
N MET A 153 -22.82 -18.41 -8.16
CA MET A 153 -21.91 -19.48 -7.77
C MET A 153 -22.73 -20.79 -7.86
N SER A 154 -22.53 -21.54 -8.91
CA SER A 154 -23.01 -22.92 -9.06
C SER A 154 -21.90 -23.86 -8.59
#